data_684f4e622acd266f2ebb90b5defb6f29
#
_entry.id   684f4e622acd266f2ebb90b5defb6f29
#
_cell.length_a   1.000
_cell.length_b   1.000
_cell.length_c   1.000
_cell.angle_alpha   90.00
_cell.angle_beta   90.00
_cell.angle_gamma   90.00
#
_symmetry.space_group_name_H-M   'P 1'
#
loop_
_entity.id
_entity.type
_entity.pdbx_description
1 polymer ?
#
loop_
_entity_poly.entity_id
_entity_poly.type
_entity_poly.pdbx_seq_one_letter_code
_entity_poly.pdbx_strand_id
1 'polypeptide(L)'
;MSDPVLNIQNLHKSFGALKASDGISLDVRAGEIHALIGPNGAGKSTLIAQIAGGLRPDSGSVHFMGRDVTRLGTVLRARLGLGRTFQISALAMEYSVLQNVLLGALGARGRVFAMFKPAVRDAGLREVAFNALEQVGLQDHAAMRTAELSHGQRRQLEVAVALTLKPKVFLMDEPMAGLGAGGSKRLTGFLDSLRSEAPILLVEHDMDAVFALADRISVLVYGQIIATGTVENIRSDPAVRRAYLGEEGTA
;
A
#
# COMPACT_ATOMS: atom_id res chain seq x y z
N MET A 1 -11.10 -4.78 22.34
CA MET A 1 -10.54 -4.15 21.12
C MET A 1 -9.38 -5.02 20.70
N SER A 2 -9.38 -5.55 19.46
CA SER A 2 -8.26 -6.36 18.97
C SER A 2 -7.02 -5.47 18.80
N ASP A 3 -5.84 -6.01 19.09
CA ASP A 3 -4.58 -5.31 18.89
C ASP A 3 -4.43 -4.91 17.41
N PRO A 4 -3.90 -3.71 17.10
CA PRO A 4 -3.71 -3.27 15.72
C PRO A 4 -2.67 -4.16 15.01
N VAL A 5 -2.91 -4.45 13.74
CA VAL A 5 -1.96 -5.19 12.88
C VAL A 5 -0.70 -4.37 12.64
N LEU A 6 -0.87 -3.07 12.44
CA LEU A 6 0.22 -2.09 12.31
C LEU A 6 -0.01 -0.97 13.34
N ASN A 7 1.02 -0.60 14.09
CA ASN A 7 0.95 0.47 15.09
C ASN A 7 2.22 1.33 15.00
N ILE A 8 2.02 2.60 14.69
CA ILE A 8 3.06 3.62 14.58
C ILE A 8 2.94 4.52 15.81
N GLN A 9 4.05 4.75 16.52
CA GLN A 9 4.05 5.51 17.75
C GLN A 9 5.11 6.61 17.69
N ASN A 10 4.64 7.86 17.74
CA ASN A 10 5.46 9.05 17.91
C ASN A 10 6.66 9.11 16.95
N LEU A 11 6.41 8.83 15.63
CA LEU A 11 7.45 8.87 14.63
C LEU A 11 7.91 10.29 14.32
N HIS A 12 9.23 10.47 14.33
CA HIS A 12 9.88 11.70 13.91
C HIS A 12 10.86 11.44 12.78
N LYS A 13 10.91 12.36 11.82
CA LYS A 13 11.89 12.39 10.74
C LYS A 13 12.12 13.81 10.26
N SER A 14 13.39 14.24 10.27
CA SER A 14 13.77 15.54 9.77
C SER A 14 14.80 15.41 8.64
N PHE A 15 14.74 16.32 7.68
CA PHE A 15 15.74 16.54 6.63
C PHE A 15 16.22 17.99 6.73
N GLY A 16 17.32 18.19 7.47
CA GLY A 16 17.74 19.53 7.87
C GLY A 16 16.66 20.22 8.71
N ALA A 17 16.20 21.39 8.29
CA ALA A 17 15.15 22.14 8.98
C ALA A 17 13.72 21.61 8.71
N LEU A 18 13.55 20.76 7.68
CA LEU A 18 12.24 20.22 7.31
C LEU A 18 11.88 19.03 8.18
N LYS A 19 10.83 19.15 8.98
CA LYS A 19 10.23 18.04 9.73
C LYS A 19 9.21 17.31 8.84
N ALA A 20 9.62 16.20 8.25
CA ALA A 20 8.75 15.41 7.38
C ALA A 20 7.81 14.46 8.15
N SER A 21 8.18 14.10 9.39
CA SER A 21 7.32 13.45 10.39
C SER A 21 7.59 14.11 11.73
N ASP A 22 6.55 14.56 12.42
CA ASP A 22 6.66 15.29 13.69
C ASP A 22 5.63 14.73 14.69
N GLY A 23 6.01 13.65 15.38
CA GLY A 23 5.17 12.99 16.37
C GLY A 23 4.03 12.14 15.79
N ILE A 24 4.20 11.58 14.59
CA ILE A 24 3.13 10.81 13.93
C ILE A 24 2.83 9.53 14.71
N SER A 25 1.54 9.38 15.09
CA SER A 25 1.00 8.15 15.64
C SER A 25 -0.23 7.73 14.83
N LEU A 26 -0.26 6.45 14.40
CA LEU A 26 -1.29 5.90 13.52
C LEU A 26 -1.35 4.40 13.73
N ASP A 27 -2.55 3.82 13.69
CA ASP A 27 -2.75 2.38 13.74
C ASP A 27 -3.57 1.87 12.54
N VAL A 28 -3.38 0.61 12.17
CA VAL A 28 -4.20 -0.09 11.17
C VAL A 28 -4.70 -1.38 11.79
N ARG A 29 -6.03 -1.59 11.74
CA ARG A 29 -6.72 -2.70 12.39
C ARG A 29 -7.04 -3.81 11.39
N ALA A 30 -7.30 -5.00 11.88
CA ALA A 30 -7.72 -6.12 11.03
C ALA A 30 -9.02 -5.79 10.29
N GLY A 31 -9.05 -6.10 8.99
CA GLY A 31 -10.25 -5.94 8.15
C GLY A 31 -10.59 -4.51 7.75
N GLU A 32 -9.77 -3.49 8.11
CA GLU A 32 -10.05 -2.10 7.74
C GLU A 32 -9.23 -1.62 6.54
N ILE A 33 -9.77 -0.64 5.84
CA ILE A 33 -9.05 0.27 4.96
C ILE A 33 -8.89 1.58 5.72
N HIS A 34 -7.68 1.89 6.18
CA HIS A 34 -7.33 3.15 6.80
C HIS A 34 -6.69 4.07 5.74
N ALA A 35 -7.35 5.14 5.37
CA ALA A 35 -6.82 6.09 4.42
C ALA A 35 -5.95 7.14 5.11
N LEU A 36 -4.83 7.48 4.48
CA LEU A 36 -3.96 8.60 4.85
C LEU A 36 -4.03 9.65 3.74
N ILE A 37 -4.63 10.77 4.03
CA ILE A 37 -4.77 11.88 3.09
C ILE A 37 -3.97 13.09 3.56
N GLY A 38 -3.76 14.06 2.68
CA GLY A 38 -3.05 15.30 3.01
C GLY A 38 -2.54 16.00 1.75
N PRO A 39 -2.22 17.29 1.81
CA PRO A 39 -1.72 18.05 0.67
C PRO A 39 -0.36 17.50 0.18
N ASN A 40 0.07 17.95 -1.00
CA ASN A 40 1.39 17.63 -1.51
C ASN A 40 2.47 18.18 -0.56
N GLY A 41 3.51 17.39 -0.30
CA GLY A 41 4.56 17.77 0.66
C GLY A 41 4.20 17.56 2.14
N ALA A 42 3.01 17.05 2.47
CA ALA A 42 2.61 16.79 3.86
C ALA A 42 3.45 15.74 4.60
N GLY A 43 4.21 14.89 3.87
CA GLY A 43 5.04 13.84 4.46
C GLY A 43 4.52 12.41 4.23
N LYS A 44 3.44 12.22 3.44
CA LYS A 44 2.81 10.91 3.20
C LYS A 44 3.79 9.85 2.71
N SER A 45 4.52 10.11 1.63
CA SER A 45 5.50 9.16 1.06
C SER A 45 6.67 8.91 2.00
N THR A 46 7.07 9.92 2.80
CA THR A 46 8.08 9.77 3.85
C THR A 46 7.59 8.81 4.93
N LEU A 47 6.35 8.95 5.39
CA LEU A 47 5.75 8.06 6.38
C LEU A 47 5.65 6.63 5.84
N ILE A 48 5.16 6.43 4.62
CA ILE A 48 5.13 5.11 3.97
C ILE A 48 6.54 4.49 3.87
N ALA A 49 7.56 5.29 3.50
CA ALA A 49 8.94 4.80 3.43
C ALA A 49 9.47 4.37 4.82
N GLN A 50 9.11 5.08 5.90
CA GLN A 50 9.46 4.71 7.27
C GLN A 50 8.75 3.41 7.70
N ILE A 51 7.44 3.29 7.42
CA ILE A 51 6.64 2.09 7.73
C ILE A 51 7.17 0.88 6.94
N ALA A 52 7.51 1.06 5.67
CA ALA A 52 8.06 0.00 4.82
C ALA A 52 9.51 -0.39 5.14
N GLY A 53 10.23 0.39 5.97
CA GLY A 53 11.62 0.13 6.34
C GLY A 53 12.65 0.58 5.29
N GLY A 54 12.25 1.38 4.30
CA GLY A 54 13.13 2.02 3.33
C GLY A 54 13.78 3.30 3.86
N LEU A 55 13.18 3.91 4.87
CA LEU A 55 13.68 5.08 5.55
C LEU A 55 13.64 4.86 7.06
N ARG A 56 14.77 5.11 7.74
CA ARG A 56 14.83 4.99 9.20
C ARG A 56 14.29 6.26 9.86
N PRO A 57 13.33 6.14 10.82
CA PRO A 57 12.93 7.29 11.63
C PRO A 57 14.07 7.77 12.52
N ASP A 58 14.04 9.02 12.92
CA ASP A 58 14.99 9.61 13.87
C ASP A 58 14.63 9.19 15.30
N SER A 59 13.33 9.11 15.60
CA SER A 59 12.79 8.57 16.86
C SER A 59 11.37 8.03 16.67
N GLY A 60 10.82 7.44 17.72
CA GLY A 60 9.54 6.72 17.69
C GLY A 60 9.69 5.26 17.26
N SER A 61 8.58 4.56 17.08
CA SER A 61 8.59 3.14 16.79
C SER A 61 7.50 2.71 15.80
N VAL A 62 7.78 1.62 15.08
CA VAL A 62 6.85 0.92 14.20
C VAL A 62 6.70 -0.50 14.72
N HIS A 63 5.48 -0.88 15.11
CA HIS A 63 5.15 -2.23 15.54
C HIS A 63 4.27 -2.90 14.48
N PHE A 64 4.61 -4.11 14.12
CA PHE A 64 3.86 -4.93 13.19
C PHE A 64 3.50 -6.26 13.86
N MET A 65 2.20 -6.54 14.00
CA MET A 65 1.67 -7.69 14.73
C MET A 65 2.29 -7.83 16.14
N GLY A 66 2.33 -6.73 16.90
CA GLY A 66 2.90 -6.65 18.24
C GLY A 66 4.43 -6.63 18.31
N ARG A 67 5.14 -6.86 17.21
CA ARG A 67 6.61 -6.89 17.17
C ARG A 67 7.16 -5.53 16.74
N ASP A 68 8.15 -5.02 17.47
CA ASP A 68 8.93 -3.86 17.05
C ASP A 68 9.76 -4.20 15.79
N VAL A 69 9.46 -3.51 14.70
CA VAL A 69 10.13 -3.65 13.41
C VAL A 69 10.90 -2.38 13.02
N THR A 70 11.01 -1.41 13.90
CA THR A 70 11.57 -0.07 13.65
C THR A 70 12.94 -0.12 12.99
N ARG A 71 13.79 -1.06 13.42
CA ARG A 71 15.16 -1.22 12.91
C ARG A 71 15.29 -2.22 11.76
N LEU A 72 14.20 -2.90 11.38
CA LEU A 72 14.23 -3.86 10.29
C LEU A 72 14.13 -3.15 8.94
N GLY A 73 14.95 -3.55 7.97
CA GLY A 73 14.86 -3.06 6.60
C GLY A 73 13.71 -3.68 5.82
N THR A 74 13.44 -3.14 4.62
CA THR A 74 12.30 -3.49 3.76
C THR A 74 12.16 -4.99 3.50
N VAL A 75 13.26 -5.69 3.19
CA VAL A 75 13.23 -7.14 2.88
C VAL A 75 12.73 -7.96 4.08
N LEU A 76 13.18 -7.61 5.29
CA LEU A 76 12.76 -8.34 6.49
C LEU A 76 11.29 -8.05 6.84
N ARG A 77 10.83 -6.79 6.70
CA ARG A 77 9.42 -6.44 6.92
C ARG A 77 8.52 -7.12 5.89
N ALA A 78 8.92 -7.18 4.62
CA ALA A 78 8.18 -7.89 3.58
C ALA A 78 8.05 -9.39 3.90
N ARG A 79 9.12 -10.04 4.39
CA ARG A 79 9.09 -11.45 4.84
C ARG A 79 8.19 -11.69 6.05
N LEU A 80 7.97 -10.68 6.88
CA LEU A 80 7.01 -10.75 7.99
C LEU A 80 5.57 -10.61 7.51
N GLY A 81 5.34 -10.15 6.28
CA GLY A 81 4.02 -9.97 5.68
C GLY A 81 3.59 -8.51 5.50
N LEU A 82 4.52 -7.56 5.57
CA LEU A 82 4.22 -6.17 5.25
C LEU A 82 4.32 -6.00 3.73
N GLY A 83 3.19 -6.07 3.04
CA GLY A 83 3.08 -5.88 1.60
C GLY A 83 3.12 -4.40 1.24
N ARG A 84 3.98 -4.00 0.29
CA ARG A 84 3.99 -2.66 -0.28
C ARG A 84 3.78 -2.76 -1.78
N THR A 85 2.80 -2.04 -2.31
CA THR A 85 2.73 -1.76 -3.75
C THR A 85 3.66 -0.60 -4.08
N PHE A 86 4.41 -0.71 -5.15
CA PHE A 86 5.41 0.30 -5.51
C PHE A 86 4.76 1.46 -6.28
N GLN A 87 5.17 2.69 -5.98
CA GLN A 87 4.82 3.89 -6.73
C GLN A 87 5.39 3.86 -8.16
N ILE A 88 6.52 3.15 -8.35
CA ILE A 88 7.10 2.83 -9.67
C ILE A 88 6.92 1.34 -9.90
N SER A 89 6.26 0.99 -11.00
CA SER A 89 6.03 -0.40 -11.38
C SER A 89 7.35 -1.16 -11.49
N ALA A 90 7.56 -2.13 -10.60
CA ALA A 90 8.72 -3.03 -10.66
C ALA A 90 8.45 -4.25 -11.54
N LEU A 91 7.44 -4.18 -12.42
CA LEU A 91 7.07 -5.27 -13.32
C LEU A 91 8.11 -5.44 -14.42
N ALA A 92 8.47 -6.68 -14.71
CA ALA A 92 9.29 -7.04 -15.86
C ALA A 92 8.43 -6.98 -17.13
N MET A 93 8.48 -5.85 -17.86
CA MET A 93 7.59 -5.54 -18.97
C MET A 93 7.70 -6.53 -20.13
N GLU A 94 8.88 -7.12 -20.32
CA GLU A 94 9.15 -8.11 -21.37
C GLU A 94 8.64 -9.53 -21.02
N TYR A 95 8.32 -9.76 -19.75
CA TYR A 95 7.80 -11.03 -19.27
C TYR A 95 6.29 -11.08 -19.38
N SER A 96 5.74 -12.32 -19.40
CA SER A 96 4.30 -12.49 -19.33
C SER A 96 3.75 -12.12 -17.94
N VAL A 97 2.45 -11.88 -17.87
CA VAL A 97 1.70 -11.65 -16.64
C VAL A 97 1.98 -12.77 -15.63
N LEU A 98 1.86 -14.02 -16.05
CA LEU A 98 2.15 -15.19 -15.21
C LEU A 98 3.60 -15.22 -14.73
N GLN A 99 4.56 -14.89 -15.59
CA GLN A 99 5.98 -14.88 -15.23
C GLN A 99 6.29 -13.84 -14.14
N ASN A 100 5.67 -12.66 -14.18
CA ASN A 100 5.81 -11.65 -13.13
C ASN A 100 5.32 -12.17 -11.78
N VAL A 101 4.15 -12.82 -11.74
CA VAL A 101 3.61 -13.38 -10.49
C VAL A 101 4.45 -14.55 -9.99
N LEU A 102 4.96 -15.39 -10.90
CA LEU A 102 5.88 -16.47 -10.54
C LEU A 102 7.19 -15.95 -9.92
N LEU A 103 7.73 -14.81 -10.40
CA LEU A 103 8.88 -14.15 -9.78
C LEU A 103 8.58 -13.74 -8.34
N GLY A 104 7.41 -13.15 -8.09
CA GLY A 104 6.94 -12.82 -6.74
C GLY A 104 6.85 -14.05 -5.83
N ALA A 105 6.19 -15.11 -6.30
CA ALA A 105 6.04 -16.37 -5.59
C ALA A 105 7.39 -17.07 -5.29
N LEU A 106 8.34 -16.97 -6.22
CA LEU A 106 9.70 -17.49 -6.03
C LEU A 106 10.45 -16.70 -4.94
N GLY A 107 10.34 -15.37 -4.97
CA GLY A 107 10.90 -14.49 -3.94
C GLY A 107 10.34 -14.79 -2.54
N ALA A 108 9.04 -15.07 -2.43
CA ALA A 108 8.38 -15.45 -1.19
C ALA A 108 8.95 -16.74 -0.56
N ARG A 109 9.32 -17.73 -1.38
CA ARG A 109 9.93 -19.00 -0.91
C ARG A 109 11.36 -18.83 -0.39
N GLY A 110 12.01 -17.69 -0.62
CA GLY A 110 13.39 -17.43 -0.19
C GLY A 110 14.46 -18.31 -0.83
N ARG A 111 14.08 -19.15 -1.79
CA ARG A 111 14.98 -20.08 -2.51
C ARG A 111 15.27 -19.54 -3.91
N VAL A 112 15.91 -18.38 -4.00
CA VAL A 112 16.23 -17.71 -5.27
C VAL A 112 17.22 -18.52 -6.14
N PHE A 113 17.94 -19.47 -5.56
CA PHE A 113 18.95 -20.30 -6.22
C PHE A 113 18.53 -21.76 -6.43
N ALA A 114 17.25 -22.05 -6.64
CA ALA A 114 16.84 -23.40 -7.07
C ALA A 114 17.22 -23.59 -8.57
N MET A 115 18.52 -23.79 -8.83
CA MET A 115 19.10 -23.86 -10.19
C MET A 115 18.65 -25.06 -11.03
N PHE A 116 17.88 -26.01 -10.45
CA PHE A 116 17.63 -27.30 -11.10
C PHE A 116 16.23 -27.51 -11.68
N LYS A 117 15.27 -26.58 -11.42
CA LYS A 117 13.95 -26.62 -12.08
C LYS A 117 13.51 -25.22 -12.48
N PRO A 118 13.14 -24.99 -13.76
CA PRO A 118 12.55 -23.73 -14.18
C PRO A 118 11.28 -23.46 -13.33
N ALA A 119 11.17 -22.26 -12.73
CA ALA A 119 10.02 -21.85 -11.89
C ALA A 119 8.67 -22.05 -12.61
N VAL A 120 8.66 -21.92 -13.93
CA VAL A 120 7.48 -22.13 -14.78
C VAL A 120 6.97 -23.57 -14.76
N ARG A 121 7.82 -24.55 -14.41
CA ARG A 121 7.48 -25.99 -14.34
C ARG A 121 7.16 -26.46 -12.91
N ASP A 122 7.30 -25.61 -11.90
CA ASP A 122 6.93 -25.93 -10.52
C ASP A 122 5.42 -25.76 -10.34
N ALA A 123 4.71 -26.89 -10.18
CA ALA A 123 3.27 -26.92 -10.06
C ALA A 123 2.75 -26.07 -8.87
N GLY A 124 3.44 -26.13 -7.72
CA GLY A 124 3.03 -25.36 -6.54
C GLY A 124 3.25 -23.86 -6.69
N LEU A 125 4.31 -23.42 -7.42
CA LEU A 125 4.47 -21.99 -7.74
C LEU A 125 3.42 -21.52 -8.74
N ARG A 126 3.08 -22.37 -9.72
CA ARG A 126 2.03 -22.04 -10.69
C ARG A 126 0.68 -21.91 -10.03
N GLU A 127 0.32 -22.81 -9.13
CA GLU A 127 -0.94 -22.73 -8.37
C GLU A 127 -1.03 -21.43 -7.58
N VAL A 128 -0.01 -21.06 -6.82
CA VAL A 128 0.06 -19.78 -6.09
C VAL A 128 -0.10 -18.60 -7.06
N ALA A 129 0.59 -18.64 -8.21
CA ALA A 129 0.54 -17.56 -9.19
C ALA A 129 -0.83 -17.45 -9.86
N PHE A 130 -1.46 -18.57 -10.25
CA PHE A 130 -2.79 -18.56 -10.85
C PHE A 130 -3.87 -18.10 -9.86
N ASN A 131 -3.82 -18.56 -8.61
CA ASN A 131 -4.74 -18.09 -7.56
C ASN A 131 -4.63 -16.57 -7.35
N ALA A 132 -3.40 -16.03 -7.35
CA ALA A 132 -3.20 -14.59 -7.24
C ALA A 132 -3.73 -13.82 -8.47
N LEU A 133 -3.59 -14.37 -9.68
CA LEU A 133 -4.14 -13.78 -10.90
C LEU A 133 -5.67 -13.82 -10.92
N GLU A 134 -6.27 -14.90 -10.44
CA GLU A 134 -7.71 -15.06 -10.33
C GLU A 134 -8.30 -14.03 -9.36
N GLN A 135 -7.67 -13.83 -8.20
CA GLN A 135 -8.10 -12.81 -7.22
C GLN A 135 -8.14 -11.40 -7.81
N VAL A 136 -7.23 -11.07 -8.73
CA VAL A 136 -7.20 -9.74 -9.37
C VAL A 136 -7.91 -9.69 -10.74
N GLY A 137 -8.50 -10.81 -11.20
CA GLY A 137 -9.21 -10.89 -12.50
C GLY A 137 -8.30 -10.84 -13.73
N LEU A 138 -7.05 -11.32 -13.62
CA LEU A 138 -6.07 -11.34 -14.71
C LEU A 138 -5.73 -12.75 -15.21
N GLN A 139 -6.45 -13.79 -14.80
CA GLN A 139 -6.19 -15.18 -15.18
C GLN A 139 -6.21 -15.39 -16.70
N ASP A 140 -7.11 -14.73 -17.43
CA ASP A 140 -7.24 -14.83 -18.88
C ASP A 140 -6.10 -14.11 -19.63
N HIS A 141 -5.36 -13.25 -18.93
CA HIS A 141 -4.23 -12.50 -19.46
C HIS A 141 -2.87 -13.16 -19.12
N ALA A 142 -2.87 -14.35 -18.50
CA ALA A 142 -1.67 -14.98 -17.95
C ALA A 142 -0.51 -15.12 -18.97
N ALA A 143 -0.82 -15.38 -20.23
CA ALA A 143 0.17 -15.53 -21.32
C ALA A 143 0.55 -14.20 -21.99
N MET A 144 -0.22 -13.12 -21.78
CA MET A 144 -0.01 -11.81 -22.38
C MET A 144 1.29 -11.19 -21.86
N ARG A 145 2.01 -10.44 -22.70
CA ARG A 145 3.17 -9.65 -22.27
C ARG A 145 2.71 -8.50 -21.38
N THR A 146 3.43 -8.26 -20.31
CA THR A 146 3.09 -7.19 -19.36
C THR A 146 3.08 -5.80 -20.02
N ALA A 147 3.91 -5.58 -21.03
CA ALA A 147 3.93 -4.34 -21.81
C ALA A 147 2.59 -4.04 -22.52
N GLU A 148 1.80 -5.07 -22.83
CA GLU A 148 0.52 -4.96 -23.56
C GLU A 148 -0.67 -4.65 -22.62
N LEU A 149 -0.47 -4.78 -21.31
CA LEU A 149 -1.49 -4.46 -20.31
C LEU A 149 -1.77 -2.95 -20.25
N SER A 150 -3.03 -2.59 -20.03
CA SER A 150 -3.42 -1.23 -19.65
C SER A 150 -2.83 -0.84 -18.28
N HIS A 151 -2.80 0.46 -17.97
CA HIS A 151 -2.32 0.94 -16.66
C HIS A 151 -3.07 0.28 -15.49
N GLY A 152 -4.40 0.18 -15.56
CA GLY A 152 -5.21 -0.49 -14.53
C GLY A 152 -4.85 -1.95 -14.35
N GLN A 153 -4.68 -2.69 -15.45
CA GLN A 153 -4.28 -4.10 -15.40
C GLN A 153 -2.86 -4.28 -14.84
N ARG A 154 -1.94 -3.34 -15.12
CA ARG A 154 -0.60 -3.35 -14.50
C ARG A 154 -0.68 -3.17 -12.99
N ARG A 155 -1.55 -2.28 -12.50
CA ARG A 155 -1.81 -2.11 -11.06
C ARG A 155 -2.39 -3.38 -10.43
N GLN A 156 -3.36 -4.03 -11.08
CA GLN A 156 -3.87 -5.33 -10.65
C GLN A 156 -2.75 -6.38 -10.61
N LEU A 157 -1.86 -6.41 -11.61
CA LEU A 157 -0.72 -7.32 -11.63
C LEU A 157 0.26 -7.06 -10.48
N GLU A 158 0.56 -5.80 -10.15
CA GLU A 158 1.38 -5.46 -8.97
C GLU A 158 0.78 -6.03 -7.68
N VAL A 159 -0.53 -5.92 -7.52
CA VAL A 159 -1.22 -6.50 -6.36
C VAL A 159 -1.15 -8.03 -6.40
N ALA A 160 -1.34 -8.67 -7.57
CA ALA A 160 -1.17 -10.13 -7.70
C ALA A 160 0.23 -10.59 -7.28
N VAL A 161 1.27 -9.85 -7.68
CA VAL A 161 2.65 -10.11 -7.22
C VAL A 161 2.77 -9.98 -5.71
N ALA A 162 2.20 -8.92 -5.11
CA ALA A 162 2.22 -8.71 -3.67
C ALA A 162 1.45 -9.80 -2.90
N LEU A 163 0.33 -10.30 -3.44
CA LEU A 163 -0.47 -11.39 -2.86
C LEU A 163 0.33 -12.68 -2.69
N THR A 164 1.28 -12.96 -3.58
CA THR A 164 2.14 -14.16 -3.46
C THR A 164 2.98 -14.18 -2.19
N LEU A 165 3.23 -13.01 -1.58
CA LEU A 165 3.94 -12.87 -0.31
C LEU A 165 3.04 -13.15 0.91
N LYS A 166 1.74 -13.40 0.70
CA LYS A 166 0.74 -13.59 1.76
C LYS A 166 0.77 -12.43 2.78
N PRO A 167 0.53 -11.20 2.32
CA PRO A 167 0.65 -10.03 3.17
C PRO A 167 -0.35 -10.10 4.34
N LYS A 168 0.05 -9.52 5.46
CA LYS A 168 -0.77 -9.33 6.66
C LYS A 168 -1.24 -7.88 6.81
N VAL A 169 -0.69 -6.98 6.01
CA VAL A 169 -1.10 -5.60 5.79
C VAL A 169 -0.60 -5.15 4.43
N PHE A 170 -1.41 -4.37 3.73
CA PHE A 170 -1.00 -3.68 2.50
C PHE A 170 -0.67 -2.21 2.79
N LEU A 171 0.44 -1.73 2.24
CA LEU A 171 0.75 -0.31 2.12
C LEU A 171 0.59 0.08 0.64
N MET A 172 -0.41 0.87 0.33
CA MET A 172 -0.71 1.31 -1.02
C MET A 172 -0.52 2.81 -1.15
N ASP A 173 0.35 3.21 -2.07
CA ASP A 173 0.72 4.61 -2.29
C ASP A 173 0.20 5.05 -3.67
N GLU A 174 -0.88 5.82 -3.67
CA GLU A 174 -1.58 6.35 -4.84
C GLU A 174 -1.92 5.29 -5.91
N PRO A 175 -2.60 4.18 -5.55
CA PRO A 175 -2.90 3.13 -6.51
C PRO A 175 -3.85 3.56 -7.63
N MET A 176 -4.63 4.62 -7.43
CA MET A 176 -5.56 5.16 -8.43
C MET A 176 -4.90 6.11 -9.43
N ALA A 177 -3.64 6.51 -9.19
CA ALA A 177 -2.95 7.50 -10.03
C ALA A 177 -2.89 7.08 -11.51
N GLY A 178 -3.30 7.98 -12.41
CA GLY A 178 -3.30 7.73 -13.85
C GLY A 178 -4.44 6.84 -14.37
N LEU A 179 -5.38 6.44 -13.51
CA LEU A 179 -6.58 5.72 -13.92
C LEU A 179 -7.70 6.71 -14.27
N GLY A 180 -8.35 6.53 -15.43
CA GLY A 180 -9.60 7.23 -15.69
C GLY A 180 -10.74 6.71 -14.80
N ALA A 181 -11.87 7.43 -14.74
CA ALA A 181 -13.01 7.14 -13.84
C ALA A 181 -13.45 5.66 -13.84
N GLY A 182 -13.50 5.01 -14.99
CA GLY A 182 -13.84 3.58 -15.11
C GLY A 182 -12.79 2.65 -14.52
N GLY A 183 -11.50 3.04 -14.59
CA GLY A 183 -10.38 2.30 -13.99
C GLY A 183 -10.37 2.42 -12.48
N SER A 184 -10.55 3.63 -11.97
CA SER A 184 -10.66 3.95 -10.55
C SER A 184 -11.80 3.16 -9.91
N LYS A 185 -13.01 3.17 -10.50
CA LYS A 185 -14.16 2.41 -9.99
C LYS A 185 -13.90 0.89 -9.91
N ARG A 186 -13.26 0.29 -10.93
CA ARG A 186 -12.92 -1.14 -10.88
C ARG A 186 -11.90 -1.45 -9.80
N LEU A 187 -10.86 -0.61 -9.67
CA LEU A 187 -9.84 -0.79 -8.64
C LEU A 187 -10.44 -0.59 -7.24
N THR A 188 -11.34 0.37 -7.05
CA THR A 188 -12.09 0.56 -5.80
C THR A 188 -12.83 -0.72 -5.39
N GLY A 189 -13.62 -1.30 -6.28
CA GLY A 189 -14.32 -2.56 -5.99
C GLY A 189 -13.37 -3.71 -5.67
N PHE A 190 -12.22 -3.76 -6.33
CA PHE A 190 -11.19 -4.76 -6.05
C PHE A 190 -10.54 -4.54 -4.66
N LEU A 191 -10.15 -3.32 -4.32
CA LEU A 191 -9.55 -3.01 -3.00
C LEU A 191 -10.53 -3.27 -1.85
N ASP A 192 -11.81 -3.02 -2.07
CA ASP A 192 -12.86 -3.35 -1.11
C ASP A 192 -12.91 -4.86 -0.83
N SER A 193 -12.81 -5.69 -1.85
CA SER A 193 -12.74 -7.15 -1.66
C SER A 193 -11.45 -7.59 -0.97
N LEU A 194 -10.32 -6.89 -1.23
CA LEU A 194 -9.00 -7.26 -0.72
C LEU A 194 -8.86 -7.06 0.80
N ARG A 195 -9.66 -6.17 1.42
CA ARG A 195 -9.63 -5.95 2.88
C ARG A 195 -9.92 -7.21 3.69
N SER A 196 -10.67 -8.15 3.13
CA SER A 196 -10.96 -9.44 3.77
C SER A 196 -9.72 -10.33 3.92
N GLU A 197 -8.74 -10.17 3.01
CA GLU A 197 -7.48 -10.90 3.03
C GLU A 197 -6.46 -10.24 3.99
N ALA A 198 -6.33 -8.93 3.90
CA ALA A 198 -5.44 -8.14 4.75
C ALA A 198 -5.88 -6.67 4.82
N PRO A 199 -5.74 -6.01 5.99
CA PRO A 199 -6.03 -4.59 6.11
C PRO A 199 -5.12 -3.75 5.22
N ILE A 200 -5.59 -2.55 4.87
CA ILE A 200 -4.92 -1.66 3.92
C ILE A 200 -4.65 -0.31 4.57
N LEU A 201 -3.41 0.15 4.54
CA LEU A 201 -3.07 1.57 4.68
C LEU A 201 -2.99 2.17 3.29
N LEU A 202 -3.99 3.00 2.95
CA LEU A 202 -4.17 3.58 1.63
C LEU A 202 -3.77 5.06 1.64
N VAL A 203 -2.74 5.42 0.89
CA VAL A 203 -2.44 6.83 0.61
C VAL A 203 -3.10 7.18 -0.71
N GLU A 204 -4.00 8.15 -0.70
CA GLU A 204 -4.71 8.61 -1.89
C GLU A 204 -5.02 10.10 -1.83
N HIS A 205 -5.23 10.69 -3.00
CA HIS A 205 -5.67 12.06 -3.19
C HIS A 205 -7.02 12.15 -3.95
N ASP A 206 -7.48 11.05 -4.55
CA ASP A 206 -8.82 10.91 -5.11
C ASP A 206 -9.84 10.75 -3.96
N MET A 207 -10.49 11.86 -3.59
CA MET A 207 -11.39 11.88 -2.44
C MET A 207 -12.64 11.02 -2.64
N ASP A 208 -13.10 10.84 -3.89
CA ASP A 208 -14.24 9.97 -4.18
C ASP A 208 -13.88 8.51 -3.89
N ALA A 209 -12.69 8.07 -4.30
CA ALA A 209 -12.18 6.75 -3.99
C ALA A 209 -11.94 6.56 -2.48
N VAL A 210 -11.37 7.55 -1.80
CA VAL A 210 -11.14 7.53 -0.35
C VAL A 210 -12.47 7.40 0.39
N PHE A 211 -13.47 8.20 0.07
CA PHE A 211 -14.77 8.18 0.75
C PHE A 211 -15.57 6.91 0.45
N ALA A 212 -15.34 6.27 -0.68
CA ALA A 212 -16.00 5.01 -1.03
C ALA A 212 -15.37 3.80 -0.33
N LEU A 213 -14.08 3.87 0.05
CA LEU A 213 -13.31 2.72 0.54
C LEU A 213 -13.00 2.77 2.04
N ALA A 214 -12.68 3.95 2.56
CA ALA A 214 -12.07 4.07 3.87
C ALA A 214 -13.09 3.87 5.01
N ASP A 215 -12.74 3.01 5.95
CA ASP A 215 -13.45 2.91 7.23
C ASP A 215 -13.02 4.04 8.16
N ARG A 216 -11.75 4.42 8.05
CA ARG A 216 -11.14 5.46 8.86
C ARG A 216 -10.14 6.26 8.01
N ILE A 217 -10.07 7.57 8.27
CA ILE A 217 -9.20 8.50 7.54
C ILE A 217 -8.35 9.24 8.55
N SER A 218 -7.03 9.31 8.31
CA SER A 218 -6.11 10.23 8.98
C SER A 218 -5.67 11.32 8.02
N VAL A 219 -5.67 12.56 8.49
CA VAL A 219 -5.26 13.74 7.72
C VAL A 219 -3.89 14.20 8.17
N LEU A 220 -2.92 14.12 7.27
CA LEU A 220 -1.52 14.51 7.50
C LEU A 220 -1.27 15.88 6.90
N VAL A 221 -0.77 16.81 7.70
CA VAL A 221 -0.42 18.18 7.29
C VAL A 221 0.90 18.57 7.94
N TYR A 222 1.87 19.02 7.16
CA TYR A 222 3.20 19.43 7.65
C TYR A 222 3.86 18.44 8.63
N GLY A 223 3.76 17.14 8.30
CA GLY A 223 4.37 16.09 9.12
C GLY A 223 3.59 15.71 10.39
N GLN A 224 2.38 16.23 10.61
CA GLN A 224 1.54 15.95 11.78
C GLN A 224 0.16 15.44 11.37
N ILE A 225 -0.38 14.46 12.11
CA ILE A 225 -1.78 14.06 11.96
C ILE A 225 -2.65 15.06 12.72
N ILE A 226 -3.46 15.81 11.96
CA ILE A 226 -4.35 16.85 12.52
C ILE A 226 -5.74 16.32 12.88
N ALA A 227 -6.17 15.25 12.25
CA ALA A 227 -7.46 14.60 12.50
C ALA A 227 -7.40 13.10 12.15
N THR A 228 -8.17 12.29 12.86
CA THR A 228 -8.42 10.87 12.53
C THR A 228 -9.87 10.55 12.89
N GLY A 229 -10.63 9.96 11.96
CA GLY A 229 -12.03 9.63 12.19
C GLY A 229 -12.68 8.91 11.02
N THR A 230 -14.00 8.72 11.09
CA THR A 230 -14.81 8.22 9.98
C THR A 230 -14.89 9.25 8.86
N VAL A 231 -15.40 8.85 7.70
CA VAL A 231 -15.64 9.74 6.55
C VAL A 231 -16.45 10.97 6.96
N GLU A 232 -17.54 10.78 7.72
CA GLU A 232 -18.43 11.84 8.17
C GLU A 232 -17.70 12.83 9.10
N ASN A 233 -16.91 12.32 10.04
CA ASN A 233 -16.14 13.14 10.97
C ASN A 233 -15.12 14.00 10.23
N ILE A 234 -14.39 13.42 9.28
CA ILE A 234 -13.36 14.13 8.50
C ILE A 234 -13.99 15.19 7.59
N ARG A 235 -15.11 14.90 6.93
CA ARG A 235 -15.83 15.86 6.08
C ARG A 235 -16.34 17.09 6.86
N SER A 236 -16.71 16.90 8.11
CA SER A 236 -17.25 17.97 8.97
C SER A 236 -16.18 18.71 9.77
N ASP A 237 -14.96 18.20 9.84
CA ASP A 237 -13.88 18.76 10.66
C ASP A 237 -13.41 20.13 10.13
N PRO A 238 -13.50 21.22 10.94
CA PRO A 238 -13.07 22.54 10.51
C PRO A 238 -11.57 22.67 10.25
N ALA A 239 -10.71 21.88 10.94
CA ALA A 239 -9.27 21.91 10.73
C ALA A 239 -8.92 21.27 9.39
N VAL A 240 -9.60 20.16 9.04
CA VAL A 240 -9.45 19.50 7.74
C VAL A 240 -9.90 20.43 6.61
N ARG A 241 -11.08 21.08 6.77
CA ARG A 241 -11.56 22.03 5.77
C ARG A 241 -10.57 23.17 5.54
N ARG A 242 -10.00 23.75 6.58
CA ARG A 242 -8.99 24.80 6.43
C ARG A 242 -7.71 24.31 5.75
N ALA A 243 -7.28 23.09 6.03
CA ALA A 243 -6.07 22.52 5.44
C ALA A 243 -6.22 22.21 3.94
N TYR A 244 -7.44 21.88 3.49
CA TYR A 244 -7.74 21.56 2.08
C TYR A 244 -8.36 22.71 1.29
N LEU A 245 -9.16 23.59 1.95
CA LEU A 245 -9.91 24.66 1.31
C LEU A 245 -9.33 26.05 1.62
N GLY A 246 -8.34 26.16 2.49
CA GLY A 246 -7.81 27.42 2.96
C GLY A 246 -7.00 28.22 1.94
N GLU A 247 -6.77 27.71 0.73
CA GLU A 247 -6.11 28.44 -0.35
C GLU A 247 -7.08 29.01 -1.39
N GLU A 248 -8.36 28.64 -1.38
CA GLU A 248 -9.37 29.13 -2.34
C GLU A 248 -10.29 30.25 -1.80
N GLY A 249 -10.12 30.67 -0.55
CA GLY A 249 -11.03 31.56 0.15
C GLY A 249 -10.59 33.02 0.32
N THR A 250 -9.47 33.45 -0.30
CA THR A 250 -9.02 34.86 -0.27
C THR A 250 -8.60 35.30 -1.68
N ALA A 251 -9.57 35.54 -2.52
CA ALA A 251 -9.48 36.42 -3.69
C ALA A 251 -10.74 37.29 -3.73
#